data_57403f27b9ee3bfa9db03e586a16dd4c
#
_entry.id   57403f27b9ee3bfa9db03e586a16dd4c
#
_cell.length_a   1.000
_cell.length_b   1.000
_cell.length_c   1.000
_cell.angle_alpha   90.00
_cell.angle_beta   90.00
_cell.angle_gamma   90.00
#
_symmetry.space_group_name_H-M   'P 1'
#
loop_
_entity.id
_entity.type
_entity.pdbx_description
1 polymer ?
#
loop_
_entity_poly.entity_id
_entity_poly.type
_entity_poly.pdbx_seq_one_letter_code
_entity_poly.pdbx_strand_id
1 'polypeptide(L)'
;MAAARAAKTGPLVSPGQVPLLYLDANVLLPEYLRAVILDLADAELVRVHWGEQVLAEVQRNLLKPKFGMTPASVDKLLRDMRNAFPDALLLGSEALEPEFEGKTDPKDAHVAAGALKLSRRYGGQPVLLVTGNIRHLPELAFRDTLVQPVRPGAVLKDLLAMQPAVADVLDAMLQRFEHPAVSREDLLAILDASNCRAFATALGNAWGLASSGD
;
A
#
# COMPACT_ATOMS: atom_id res chain seq x y z
N MET A 1 10.38 1.88 32.83
CA MET A 1 11.59 2.23 32.05
C MET A 1 11.32 1.91 30.59
N ALA A 2 10.99 2.91 29.79
CA ALA A 2 10.74 2.75 28.36
C ALA A 2 12.09 2.66 27.64
N ALA A 3 12.40 1.49 27.09
CA ALA A 3 13.52 1.33 26.17
C ALA A 3 13.21 2.18 24.93
N ALA A 4 13.98 3.24 24.71
CA ALA A 4 13.95 4.01 23.48
C ALA A 4 14.22 3.05 22.31
N ARG A 5 13.19 2.77 21.52
CA ARG A 5 13.31 1.93 20.33
C ARG A 5 14.08 2.75 19.29
N ALA A 6 15.36 2.40 19.09
CA ALA A 6 16.17 2.98 18.01
C ALA A 6 15.38 2.92 16.70
N ALA A 7 15.48 3.97 15.89
CA ALA A 7 14.91 3.97 14.54
C ALA A 7 15.27 2.67 13.84
N LYS A 8 14.28 1.93 13.35
CA LYS A 8 14.52 0.65 12.68
C LYS A 8 15.25 0.92 11.36
N THR A 9 16.56 0.73 11.35
CA THR A 9 17.42 0.84 10.16
C THR A 9 17.49 -0.48 9.36
N GLY A 10 16.66 -1.46 9.67
CA GLY A 10 16.57 -2.74 9.00
C GLY A 10 15.51 -2.78 7.88
N PRO A 11 15.48 -3.85 7.08
CA PRO A 11 14.48 -4.03 6.04
C PRO A 11 13.07 -4.03 6.64
N LEU A 12 12.10 -3.45 5.90
CA LEU A 12 10.68 -3.37 6.30
C LEU A 12 10.01 -4.75 6.27
N VAL A 13 10.51 -5.65 5.43
CA VAL A 13 10.01 -7.02 5.26
C VAL A 13 11.08 -8.00 5.74
N SER A 14 10.67 -8.98 6.53
CA SER A 14 11.56 -10.03 7.01
C SER A 14 11.46 -11.29 6.13
N PRO A 15 12.56 -12.03 5.89
CA PRO A 15 12.52 -13.25 5.13
C PRO A 15 11.50 -14.26 5.72
N GLY A 16 10.67 -14.86 4.84
CA GLY A 16 9.69 -15.87 5.24
C GLY A 16 8.46 -15.35 5.98
N GLN A 17 8.32 -14.03 6.14
CA GLN A 17 7.10 -13.41 6.69
C GLN A 17 6.30 -12.74 5.58
N VAL A 18 4.99 -13.00 5.58
CA VAL A 18 4.03 -12.26 4.75
C VAL A 18 3.65 -10.98 5.50
N PRO A 19 4.05 -9.79 5.05
CA PRO A 19 3.82 -8.55 5.78
C PRO A 19 2.34 -8.16 5.78
N LEU A 20 1.88 -7.59 6.91
CA LEU A 20 0.56 -6.97 7.02
C LEU A 20 0.64 -5.53 6.54
N LEU A 21 -0.10 -5.20 5.49
CA LEU A 21 -0.20 -3.87 4.93
C LEU A 21 -1.57 -3.26 5.25
N TYR A 22 -1.59 -2.09 5.85
CA TYR A 22 -2.78 -1.25 5.91
C TYR A 22 -2.64 -0.15 4.87
N LEU A 23 -3.56 -0.09 3.90
CA LEU A 23 -3.48 0.79 2.74
C LEU A 23 -4.29 2.06 2.97
N ASP A 24 -3.65 3.21 2.74
CA ASP A 24 -4.30 4.52 2.68
C ASP A 24 -4.96 4.73 1.30
N ALA A 25 -5.96 5.60 1.22
CA ALA A 25 -6.68 5.93 0.00
C ALA A 25 -5.75 6.42 -1.13
N ASN A 26 -4.73 7.20 -0.80
CA ASN A 26 -3.77 7.71 -1.80
C ASN A 26 -2.93 6.61 -2.47
N VAL A 27 -2.87 5.43 -1.89
CA VAL A 27 -2.22 4.23 -2.46
C VAL A 27 -3.18 3.46 -3.37
N LEU A 28 -4.47 3.48 -3.04
CA LEU A 28 -5.52 2.79 -3.81
C LEU A 28 -6.05 3.60 -4.99
N LEU A 29 -5.82 4.91 -5.03
CA LEU A 29 -6.29 5.79 -6.10
C LEU A 29 -5.54 5.59 -7.43
N PRO A 30 -4.18 5.53 -7.47
CA PRO A 30 -3.47 5.25 -8.71
C PRO A 30 -3.72 3.82 -9.18
N GLU A 31 -4.26 3.67 -10.40
CA GLU A 31 -4.71 2.38 -10.94
C GLU A 31 -3.63 1.31 -10.92
N TYR A 32 -2.48 1.59 -11.49
CA TYR A 32 -1.40 0.60 -11.61
C TYR A 32 -0.69 0.32 -10.28
N LEU A 33 -0.56 1.31 -9.39
CA LEU A 33 -0.03 1.06 -8.06
C LEU A 33 -0.97 0.15 -7.25
N ARG A 34 -2.28 0.41 -7.36
CA ARG A 34 -3.31 -0.46 -6.77
C ARG A 34 -3.23 -1.87 -7.35
N ALA A 35 -3.14 -2.01 -8.69
CA ALA A 35 -3.01 -3.31 -9.35
C ALA A 35 -1.78 -4.07 -8.84
N VAL A 36 -0.59 -3.44 -8.87
CA VAL A 36 0.65 -4.04 -8.34
C VAL A 36 0.46 -4.60 -6.93
N ILE A 37 -0.09 -3.80 -6.00
CA ILE A 37 -0.24 -4.23 -4.60
C ILE A 37 -1.27 -5.35 -4.46
N LEU A 38 -2.38 -5.28 -5.20
CA LEU A 38 -3.44 -6.30 -5.13
C LEU A 38 -3.00 -7.61 -5.79
N ASP A 39 -2.24 -7.58 -6.88
CA ASP A 39 -1.68 -8.79 -7.49
C ASP A 39 -0.64 -9.47 -6.59
N LEU A 40 0.16 -8.70 -5.88
CA LEU A 40 1.06 -9.24 -4.86
C LEU A 40 0.30 -9.86 -3.67
N ALA A 41 -0.88 -9.32 -3.35
CA ALA A 41 -1.74 -9.88 -2.33
C ALA A 41 -2.45 -11.16 -2.80
N ASP A 42 -2.90 -11.22 -4.05
CA ASP A 42 -3.47 -12.42 -4.67
C ASP A 42 -2.45 -13.56 -4.74
N ALA A 43 -1.18 -13.22 -4.98
CA ALA A 43 -0.05 -14.15 -4.92
C ALA A 43 0.42 -14.48 -3.48
N GLU A 44 -0.30 -14.05 -2.45
CA GLU A 44 0.01 -14.27 -1.02
C GLU A 44 1.38 -13.73 -0.56
N LEU A 45 1.99 -12.81 -1.32
CA LEU A 45 3.26 -12.18 -0.98
C LEU A 45 3.11 -11.07 0.06
N VAL A 46 1.90 -10.51 0.19
CA VAL A 46 1.51 -9.53 1.20
C VAL A 46 0.07 -9.78 1.66
N ARG A 47 -0.30 -9.31 2.84
CA ARG A 47 -1.71 -9.25 3.28
C ARG A 47 -2.17 -7.80 3.33
N VAL A 48 -3.15 -7.46 2.49
CA VAL A 48 -3.68 -6.10 2.38
C VAL A 48 -4.93 -5.90 3.22
N HIS A 49 -5.04 -4.71 3.82
CA HIS A 49 -6.21 -4.32 4.60
C HIS A 49 -6.49 -2.83 4.39
N TRP A 50 -7.75 -2.46 4.56
CA TRP A 50 -8.26 -1.08 4.50
C TRP A 50 -9.50 -0.92 5.36
N GLY A 51 -9.83 0.30 5.73
CA GLY A 51 -11.06 0.63 6.46
C GLY A 51 -12.19 1.07 5.53
N GLU A 52 -13.41 1.13 6.07
CA GLU A 52 -14.57 1.66 5.33
C GLU A 52 -14.38 3.12 4.94
N GLN A 53 -13.82 3.94 5.83
CA GLN A 53 -13.56 5.35 5.56
C GLN A 53 -12.53 5.53 4.44
N VAL A 54 -11.52 4.66 4.37
CA VAL A 54 -10.55 4.62 3.26
C VAL A 54 -11.26 4.33 1.93
N LEU A 55 -12.13 3.31 1.88
CA LEU A 55 -12.88 3.00 0.65
C LEU A 55 -13.86 4.13 0.28
N ALA A 56 -14.51 4.76 1.25
CA ALA A 56 -15.38 5.92 1.01
C ALA A 56 -14.58 7.11 0.45
N GLU A 57 -13.33 7.30 0.90
CA GLU A 57 -12.44 8.31 0.35
C GLU A 57 -12.02 7.96 -1.08
N VAL A 58 -11.67 6.71 -1.36
CA VAL A 58 -11.37 6.21 -2.71
C VAL A 58 -12.55 6.47 -3.63
N GLN A 59 -13.76 6.06 -3.24
CA GLN A 59 -14.99 6.30 -4.01
C GLN A 59 -15.17 7.78 -4.35
N ARG A 60 -15.16 8.63 -3.34
CA ARG A 60 -15.34 10.09 -3.50
C ARG A 60 -14.29 10.71 -4.42
N ASN A 61 -13.04 10.25 -4.35
CA ASN A 61 -11.96 10.78 -5.18
C ASN A 61 -12.04 10.26 -6.62
N LEU A 62 -12.32 8.99 -6.86
CA LEU A 62 -12.41 8.41 -8.22
C LEU A 62 -13.56 9.01 -9.03
N LEU A 63 -14.61 9.52 -8.37
CA LEU A 63 -15.72 10.22 -9.01
C LEU A 63 -15.37 11.66 -9.44
N LYS A 64 -14.19 12.18 -9.07
CA LYS A 64 -13.76 13.50 -9.54
C LYS A 64 -13.43 13.47 -11.03
N PRO A 65 -13.73 14.55 -11.78
CA PRO A 65 -13.57 14.60 -13.25
C PRO A 65 -12.19 14.17 -13.76
N LYS A 66 -11.13 14.43 -12.98
CA LYS A 66 -9.76 14.09 -13.37
C LYS A 66 -9.50 12.58 -13.54
N PHE A 67 -10.34 11.72 -12.96
CA PHE A 67 -10.22 10.26 -13.09
C PHE A 67 -11.10 9.68 -14.20
N GLY A 68 -12.09 10.42 -14.69
CA GLY A 68 -12.94 10.02 -15.81
C GLY A 68 -13.83 8.79 -15.55
N MET A 69 -13.93 8.36 -14.27
CA MET A 69 -14.71 7.16 -13.91
C MET A 69 -16.19 7.49 -13.71
N THR A 70 -17.06 6.57 -14.14
CA THR A 70 -18.49 6.65 -13.87
C THR A 70 -18.81 6.07 -12.49
N PRO A 71 -19.95 6.46 -11.85
CA PRO A 71 -20.38 5.83 -10.60
C PRO A 71 -20.47 4.31 -10.69
N ALA A 72 -21.01 3.78 -11.78
CA ALA A 72 -21.12 2.33 -11.99
C ALA A 72 -19.74 1.62 -12.04
N SER A 73 -18.74 2.26 -12.68
CA SER A 73 -17.38 1.71 -12.75
C SER A 73 -16.70 1.73 -11.38
N VAL A 74 -16.89 2.80 -10.59
CA VAL A 74 -16.33 2.91 -9.24
C VAL A 74 -16.99 1.88 -8.31
N ASP A 75 -18.32 1.75 -8.35
CA ASP A 75 -19.04 0.77 -7.54
C ASP A 75 -18.64 -0.67 -7.91
N LYS A 76 -18.43 -0.94 -9.21
CA LYS A 76 -17.91 -2.24 -9.66
C LYS A 76 -16.52 -2.49 -9.09
N LEU A 77 -15.59 -1.55 -9.22
CA LEU A 77 -14.23 -1.68 -8.70
C LEU A 77 -14.22 -2.01 -7.19
N LEU A 78 -14.95 -1.23 -6.38
CA LEU A 78 -14.99 -1.42 -4.93
C LEU A 78 -15.65 -2.75 -4.53
N ARG A 79 -16.63 -3.21 -5.30
CA ARG A 79 -17.26 -4.52 -5.11
C ARG A 79 -16.29 -5.65 -5.47
N ASP A 80 -15.57 -5.53 -6.59
CA ASP A 80 -14.57 -6.51 -7.01
C ASP A 80 -13.44 -6.63 -5.98
N MET A 81 -12.94 -5.51 -5.45
CA MET A 81 -11.94 -5.50 -4.38
C MET A 81 -12.43 -6.22 -3.11
N ARG A 82 -13.69 -5.98 -2.70
CA ARG A 82 -14.26 -6.66 -1.52
C ARG A 82 -14.45 -8.16 -1.75
N ASN A 83 -14.81 -8.54 -2.96
CA ASN A 83 -15.02 -9.96 -3.30
C ASN A 83 -13.69 -10.72 -3.40
N ALA A 84 -12.66 -10.10 -4.01
CA ALA A 84 -11.34 -10.70 -4.12
C ALA A 84 -10.61 -10.79 -2.77
N PHE A 85 -10.82 -9.82 -1.88
CA PHE A 85 -10.15 -9.73 -0.59
C PHE A 85 -11.16 -9.56 0.56
N PRO A 86 -11.97 -10.60 0.87
CA PRO A 86 -13.04 -10.50 1.87
C PRO A 86 -12.54 -10.17 3.28
N ASP A 87 -11.32 -10.62 3.63
CA ASP A 87 -10.70 -10.38 4.93
C ASP A 87 -9.99 -9.02 5.04
N ALA A 88 -9.85 -8.28 3.92
CA ALA A 88 -9.14 -7.01 3.88
C ALA A 88 -9.92 -5.87 4.52
N LEU A 89 -11.25 -5.91 4.50
CA LEU A 89 -12.08 -4.84 5.08
C LEU A 89 -12.05 -4.89 6.61
N LEU A 90 -11.56 -3.81 7.21
CA LEU A 90 -11.52 -3.63 8.65
C LEU A 90 -12.63 -2.67 9.09
N LEU A 91 -13.56 -3.16 9.92
CA LEU A 91 -14.70 -2.38 10.42
C LEU A 91 -14.42 -1.85 11.84
N GLY A 92 -15.05 -0.74 12.19
CA GLY A 92 -15.13 -0.25 13.57
C GLY A 92 -13.78 0.24 14.13
N SER A 93 -12.96 0.91 13.32
CA SER A 93 -11.71 1.55 13.80
C SER A 93 -11.93 2.93 14.43
N GLU A 94 -13.13 3.51 14.31
CA GLU A 94 -13.48 4.87 14.72
C GLU A 94 -13.25 5.08 16.23
N ALA A 95 -13.49 4.05 17.03
CA ALA A 95 -13.26 4.09 18.48
C ALA A 95 -11.78 4.35 18.88
N LEU A 96 -10.83 4.15 17.95
CA LEU A 96 -9.40 4.36 18.15
C LEU A 96 -8.91 5.70 17.61
N GLU A 97 -9.71 6.45 16.87
CA GLU A 97 -9.32 7.76 16.33
C GLU A 97 -8.88 8.75 17.43
N PRO A 98 -9.54 8.82 18.62
CA PRO A 98 -9.10 9.70 19.69
C PRO A 98 -7.67 9.44 20.18
N GLU A 99 -7.12 8.22 19.99
CA GLU A 99 -5.73 7.92 20.35
C GLU A 99 -4.71 8.70 19.50
N PHE A 100 -5.15 9.23 18.36
CA PHE A 100 -4.32 9.99 17.42
C PHE A 100 -4.60 11.49 17.40
N GLU A 101 -5.49 11.97 18.28
CA GLU A 101 -5.78 13.39 18.42
C GLU A 101 -4.49 14.17 18.76
N GLY A 102 -4.23 15.25 18.01
CA GLY A 102 -3.01 16.05 18.14
C GLY A 102 -1.70 15.35 17.71
N LYS A 103 -1.76 14.09 17.25
CA LYS A 103 -0.57 13.33 16.79
C LYS A 103 -0.51 13.19 15.27
N THR A 104 -1.66 13.17 14.60
CA THR A 104 -1.79 13.10 13.14
C THR A 104 -2.67 14.27 12.64
N ASP A 105 -2.71 14.48 11.32
CA ASP A 105 -3.73 15.34 10.76
C ASP A 105 -5.12 14.76 11.09
N PRO A 106 -6.09 15.55 11.56
CA PRO A 106 -7.43 15.05 11.90
C PRO A 106 -8.12 14.30 10.75
N LYS A 107 -7.83 14.66 9.50
CA LYS A 107 -8.38 13.98 8.32
C LYS A 107 -7.82 12.57 8.11
N ASP A 108 -6.63 12.30 8.64
CA ASP A 108 -5.91 11.04 8.48
C ASP A 108 -5.98 10.17 9.75
N ALA A 109 -6.66 10.65 10.82
CA ALA A 109 -6.81 9.91 12.08
C ALA A 109 -7.45 8.53 11.88
N HIS A 110 -8.43 8.42 10.97
CA HIS A 110 -9.09 7.15 10.62
C HIS A 110 -8.11 6.13 10.00
N VAL A 111 -7.12 6.60 9.23
CA VAL A 111 -6.08 5.74 8.64
C VAL A 111 -5.16 5.19 9.72
N ALA A 112 -4.74 6.06 10.65
CA ALA A 112 -3.92 5.68 11.80
C ALA A 112 -4.65 4.68 12.72
N ALA A 113 -5.91 4.96 13.04
CA ALA A 113 -6.77 4.10 13.86
C ALA A 113 -6.99 2.73 13.22
N GLY A 114 -7.20 2.67 11.90
CA GLY A 114 -7.34 1.44 11.16
C GLY A 114 -6.09 0.57 11.23
N ALA A 115 -4.90 1.15 11.00
CA ALA A 115 -3.64 0.44 11.09
C ALA A 115 -3.36 -0.09 12.52
N LEU A 116 -3.67 0.69 13.55
CA LEU A 116 -3.56 0.26 14.95
C LEU A 116 -4.53 -0.89 15.26
N LYS A 117 -5.78 -0.80 14.80
CA LYS A 117 -6.76 -1.87 14.95
C LYS A 117 -6.30 -3.16 14.29
N LEU A 118 -5.71 -3.05 13.10
CA LEU A 118 -5.15 -4.20 12.39
C LEU A 118 -4.07 -4.90 13.23
N SER A 119 -3.12 -4.15 13.78
CA SER A 119 -2.08 -4.69 14.65
C SER A 119 -2.68 -5.43 15.85
N ARG A 120 -3.68 -4.82 16.51
CA ARG A 120 -4.39 -5.43 17.64
C ARG A 120 -5.14 -6.70 17.24
N ARG A 121 -5.81 -6.72 16.07
CA ARG A 121 -6.52 -7.89 15.53
C ARG A 121 -5.60 -9.09 15.34
N TYR A 122 -4.36 -8.85 14.93
CA TYR A 122 -3.35 -9.88 14.73
C TYR A 122 -2.41 -10.07 15.94
N GLY A 123 -2.92 -9.88 17.17
CA GLY A 123 -2.17 -10.16 18.40
C GLY A 123 -0.96 -9.26 18.61
N GLY A 124 -0.97 -8.03 18.10
CA GLY A 124 0.13 -7.10 18.19
C GLY A 124 1.24 -7.37 17.17
N GLN A 125 0.91 -7.92 16.00
CA GLN A 125 1.90 -8.05 14.92
C GLN A 125 2.26 -6.67 14.33
N PRO A 126 3.50 -6.51 13.81
CA PRO A 126 3.90 -5.33 13.06
C PRO A 126 3.00 -5.11 11.83
N VAL A 127 2.57 -3.86 11.64
CA VAL A 127 1.78 -3.42 10.48
C VAL A 127 2.52 -2.33 9.76
N LEU A 128 2.67 -2.47 8.45
CA LEU A 128 3.15 -1.40 7.58
C LEU A 128 1.93 -0.57 7.13
N LEU A 129 1.84 0.66 7.62
CA LEU A 129 0.87 1.63 7.16
C LEU A 129 1.40 2.26 5.85
N VAL A 130 0.90 1.75 4.73
CA VAL A 130 1.37 2.18 3.41
C VAL A 130 0.65 3.46 2.99
N THR A 131 1.39 4.55 2.88
CA THR A 131 0.87 5.87 2.53
C THR A 131 1.88 6.72 1.78
N GLY A 132 1.42 7.54 0.85
CA GLY A 132 2.21 8.63 0.27
C GLY A 132 2.32 9.84 1.21
N ASN A 133 1.46 9.92 2.22
CA ASN A 133 1.25 11.09 3.07
C ASN A 133 1.98 11.00 4.43
N ILE A 134 3.25 10.61 4.42
CA ILE A 134 4.08 10.45 5.64
C ILE A 134 4.09 11.72 6.51
N ARG A 135 3.94 12.90 5.89
CA ARG A 135 3.97 14.19 6.61
C ARG A 135 2.81 14.32 7.61
N HIS A 136 1.63 13.81 7.26
CA HIS A 136 0.42 13.87 8.08
C HIS A 136 0.25 12.66 9.00
N LEU A 137 1.02 11.60 8.73
CA LEU A 137 1.09 10.37 9.52
C LEU A 137 2.54 10.14 9.99
N PRO A 138 3.11 11.04 10.84
CA PRO A 138 4.51 10.98 11.22
C PRO A 138 4.80 9.76 12.10
N GLU A 139 5.98 9.17 11.97
CA GLU A 139 6.40 8.01 12.78
C GLU A 139 6.24 8.25 14.29
N LEU A 140 6.43 9.49 14.74
CA LEU A 140 6.29 9.87 16.15
C LEU A 140 4.88 9.59 16.70
N ALA A 141 3.85 9.66 15.86
CA ALA A 141 2.48 9.34 16.25
C ALA A 141 2.29 7.85 16.60
N PHE A 142 3.19 6.99 16.12
CA PHE A 142 3.11 5.53 16.26
C PHE A 142 4.22 4.93 17.15
N ARG A 143 5.02 5.76 17.83
CA ARG A 143 6.20 5.31 18.61
C ARG A 143 5.87 4.25 19.66
N ASP A 144 4.68 4.28 20.24
CA ASP A 144 4.21 3.36 21.28
C ASP A 144 3.36 2.21 20.69
N THR A 145 3.41 2.00 19.38
CA THR A 145 2.67 0.97 18.65
C THR A 145 3.60 0.09 17.82
N LEU A 146 3.05 -0.95 17.19
CA LEU A 146 3.75 -1.75 16.20
C LEU A 146 3.36 -1.37 14.75
N VAL A 147 2.76 -0.20 14.58
CA VAL A 147 2.46 0.38 13.26
C VAL A 147 3.67 1.21 12.80
N GLN A 148 4.04 1.04 11.55
CA GLN A 148 5.11 1.81 10.91
C GLN A 148 4.60 2.44 9.62
N PRO A 149 4.46 3.79 9.57
CA PRO A 149 4.15 4.49 8.32
C PRO A 149 5.29 4.34 7.32
N VAL A 150 4.96 3.95 6.09
CA VAL A 150 5.94 3.68 5.04
C VAL A 150 5.42 4.12 3.68
N ARG A 151 6.33 4.52 2.80
CA ARG A 151 5.99 4.81 1.40
C ARG A 151 5.80 3.52 0.61
N PRO A 152 4.86 3.46 -0.35
CA PRO A 152 4.63 2.26 -1.16
C PRO A 152 5.90 1.79 -1.87
N GLY A 153 6.67 2.69 -2.49
CA GLY A 153 7.91 2.32 -3.18
C GLY A 153 8.98 1.72 -2.27
N ALA A 154 9.02 2.06 -0.98
CA ALA A 154 9.96 1.47 -0.02
C ALA A 154 9.57 0.01 0.30
N VAL A 155 8.29 -0.23 0.60
CA VAL A 155 7.78 -1.59 0.87
C VAL A 155 7.97 -2.50 -0.33
N LEU A 156 7.58 -2.04 -1.53
CA LEU A 156 7.68 -2.82 -2.76
C LEU A 156 9.12 -3.16 -3.12
N LYS A 157 10.06 -2.21 -2.92
CA LYS A 157 11.48 -2.44 -3.13
C LYS A 157 12.04 -3.50 -2.18
N ASP A 158 11.72 -3.39 -0.88
CA ASP A 158 12.19 -4.34 0.12
C ASP A 158 11.56 -5.73 -0.10
N LEU A 159 10.29 -5.77 -0.52
CA LEU A 159 9.61 -7.02 -0.86
C LEU A 159 10.31 -7.71 -2.06
N LEU A 160 10.60 -6.98 -3.13
CA LEU A 160 11.33 -7.52 -4.29
C LEU A 160 12.72 -8.06 -3.90
N ALA A 161 13.43 -7.35 -3.01
CA ALA A 161 14.74 -7.79 -2.54
C ALA A 161 14.68 -9.09 -1.73
N MET A 162 13.57 -9.33 -1.00
CA MET A 162 13.36 -10.53 -0.17
C MET A 162 12.69 -11.67 -0.94
N GLN A 163 11.93 -11.37 -1.97
CA GLN A 163 11.10 -12.32 -2.72
C GLN A 163 11.18 -12.03 -4.22
N PRO A 164 12.13 -12.66 -4.94
CA PRO A 164 12.28 -12.46 -6.39
C PRO A 164 11.01 -12.77 -7.19
N ALA A 165 10.11 -13.63 -6.69
CA ALA A 165 8.81 -13.93 -7.28
C ALA A 165 7.93 -12.68 -7.53
N VAL A 166 8.21 -11.56 -6.87
CA VAL A 166 7.54 -10.27 -7.14
C VAL A 166 7.64 -9.90 -8.63
N ALA A 167 8.80 -10.07 -9.26
CA ALA A 167 8.98 -9.74 -10.66
C ALA A 167 8.12 -10.62 -11.58
N ASP A 168 8.00 -11.91 -11.27
CA ASP A 168 7.21 -12.86 -12.05
C ASP A 168 5.70 -12.58 -11.91
N VAL A 169 5.24 -12.24 -10.70
CA VAL A 169 3.85 -11.84 -10.45
C VAL A 169 3.48 -10.60 -11.25
N LEU A 170 4.37 -9.60 -11.30
CA LEU A 170 4.11 -8.38 -12.06
C LEU A 170 4.17 -8.60 -13.58
N ASP A 171 4.99 -9.53 -14.04
CA ASP A 171 4.96 -9.97 -15.43
C ASP A 171 3.60 -10.61 -15.80
N ALA A 172 3.11 -11.52 -14.96
CA ALA A 172 1.80 -12.13 -15.14
C ALA A 172 0.66 -11.09 -15.07
N MET A 173 0.79 -10.08 -14.20
CA MET A 173 -0.13 -8.95 -14.15
C MET A 173 -0.18 -8.21 -15.49
N LEU A 174 0.98 -7.88 -16.08
CA LEU A 174 1.06 -7.15 -17.36
C LEU A 174 0.37 -7.90 -18.50
N GLN A 175 0.44 -9.23 -18.52
CA GLN A 175 -0.23 -10.05 -19.55
C GLN A 175 -1.77 -9.91 -19.54
N ARG A 176 -2.37 -9.43 -18.46
CA ARG A 176 -3.82 -9.19 -18.34
C ARG A 176 -4.26 -7.81 -18.82
N PHE A 177 -3.32 -6.89 -19.02
CA PHE A 177 -3.60 -5.57 -19.59
C PHE A 177 -3.54 -5.63 -21.13
N GLU A 178 -4.69 -5.89 -21.75
CA GLU A 178 -4.78 -6.03 -23.21
C GLU A 178 -5.21 -4.71 -23.90
N HIS A 179 -6.04 -3.90 -23.23
CA HIS A 179 -6.63 -2.70 -23.82
C HIS A 179 -6.71 -1.53 -22.79
N PRO A 180 -5.71 -0.62 -22.76
CA PRO A 180 -4.45 -0.68 -23.52
C PRO A 180 -3.48 -1.73 -22.97
N ALA A 181 -2.68 -2.31 -23.87
CA ALA A 181 -1.55 -3.12 -23.45
C ALA A 181 -0.53 -2.22 -22.71
N VAL A 182 0.10 -2.77 -21.68
CA VAL A 182 1.10 -2.08 -20.86
C VAL A 182 2.41 -2.88 -20.89
N SER A 183 3.45 -2.27 -21.40
CA SER A 183 4.78 -2.88 -21.40
C SER A 183 5.45 -2.81 -20.00
N ARG A 184 6.57 -3.52 -19.84
CA ARG A 184 7.41 -3.40 -18.65
C ARG A 184 7.91 -1.97 -18.46
N GLU A 185 8.37 -1.34 -19.54
CA GLU A 185 8.86 0.04 -19.56
C GLU A 185 7.77 1.03 -19.18
N ASP A 186 6.54 0.86 -19.69
CA ASP A 186 5.40 1.69 -19.30
C ASP A 186 5.11 1.57 -17.81
N LEU A 187 5.09 0.34 -17.26
CA LEU A 187 4.88 0.14 -15.83
C LEU A 187 5.96 0.82 -15.00
N LEU A 188 7.25 0.69 -15.39
CA LEU A 188 8.35 1.36 -14.68
C LEU A 188 8.18 2.87 -14.68
N ALA A 189 7.81 3.47 -15.82
CA ALA A 189 7.56 4.91 -15.93
C ALA A 189 6.37 5.35 -15.03
N ILE A 190 5.29 4.58 -15.03
CA ILE A 190 4.10 4.84 -14.19
C ILE A 190 4.45 4.74 -12.69
N LEU A 191 5.25 3.76 -12.31
CA LEU A 191 5.70 3.60 -10.92
C LEU A 191 6.61 4.74 -10.49
N ASP A 192 7.51 5.21 -11.35
CA ASP A 192 8.33 6.40 -11.07
C ASP A 192 7.46 7.64 -10.88
N ALA A 193 6.52 7.88 -11.77
CA ALA A 193 5.54 8.97 -11.64
C ALA A 193 4.66 8.88 -10.38
N SER A 194 4.48 7.65 -9.85
CA SER A 194 3.76 7.38 -8.60
C SER A 194 4.65 7.45 -7.35
N ASN A 195 5.81 8.10 -7.43
CA ASN A 195 6.80 8.22 -6.36
C ASN A 195 7.37 6.87 -5.87
N CYS A 196 7.42 5.85 -6.74
CA CYS A 196 8.00 4.54 -6.47
C CYS A 196 9.33 4.32 -7.23
N ARG A 197 10.08 5.40 -7.54
CA ARG A 197 11.32 5.38 -8.35
C ARG A 197 12.30 4.26 -7.95
N ALA A 198 12.62 4.15 -6.65
CA ALA A 198 13.58 3.17 -6.18
C ALA A 198 13.10 1.71 -6.40
N PHE A 199 11.80 1.48 -6.34
CA PHE A 199 11.20 0.19 -6.70
C PHE A 199 11.22 -0.03 -8.22
N ALA A 200 10.83 0.98 -9.01
CA ALA A 200 10.86 0.90 -10.47
C ALA A 200 12.29 0.57 -10.98
N THR A 201 13.31 1.23 -10.45
CA THR A 201 14.72 0.92 -10.78
C THR A 201 15.08 -0.53 -10.42
N ALA A 202 14.74 -0.98 -9.21
CA ALA A 202 15.04 -2.34 -8.77
C ALA A 202 14.31 -3.40 -9.62
N LEU A 203 13.04 -3.14 -9.98
CA LEU A 203 12.23 -4.01 -10.82
C LEU A 203 12.78 -4.07 -12.26
N GLY A 204 13.18 -2.92 -12.83
CA GLY A 204 13.83 -2.87 -14.13
C GLY A 204 15.10 -3.71 -14.18
N ASN A 205 15.93 -3.63 -13.12
CA ASN A 205 17.13 -4.49 -13.00
C ASN A 205 16.76 -5.98 -12.90
N ALA A 206 15.71 -6.34 -12.15
CA ALA A 206 15.26 -7.72 -12.04
C ALA A 206 14.75 -8.27 -13.39
N TRP A 207 14.16 -7.42 -14.22
CA TRP A 207 13.73 -7.77 -15.58
C TRP A 207 14.85 -7.70 -16.64
N GLY A 208 16.08 -7.36 -16.25
CA GLY A 208 17.21 -7.20 -17.17
C GLY A 208 17.11 -5.95 -18.06
N LEU A 209 16.21 -5.03 -17.72
CA LEU A 209 16.07 -3.73 -18.37
C LEU A 209 17.09 -2.78 -17.71
N ALA A 210 18.35 -2.89 -18.10
CA ALA A 210 19.39 -1.98 -17.62
C ALA A 210 19.00 -0.55 -17.98
N SER A 211 19.06 0.36 -17.00
CA SER A 211 19.04 1.79 -17.28
C SER A 211 20.17 2.09 -18.28
N SER A 212 19.83 2.34 -19.53
CA SER A 212 20.72 2.99 -20.47
C SER A 212 20.87 4.44 -19.97
N GLY A 213 21.73 4.61 -18.99
CA GLY A 213 22.06 5.87 -18.39
C GLY A 213 23.55 6.08 -18.56
N ASP A 214 23.91 6.82 -19.58
CA ASP A 214 25.09 7.69 -19.58
C ASP A 214 24.78 8.95 -18.78
#